data_d998c7f0ab002e80574ff499039919fb
#
_entry.id   d998c7f0ab002e80574ff499039919fb
#
_cell.length_a   1.000
_cell.length_b   1.000
_cell.length_c   1.000
_cell.angle_alpha   90.00
_cell.angle_beta   90.00
_cell.angle_gamma   90.00
#
_symmetry.space_group_name_H-M   'P 1'
#
loop_
_entity.id
_entity.type
_entity.pdbx_description
1 polymer ?
#
loop_
_entity_poly.entity_id
_entity_poly.type
_entity_poly.pdbx_seq_one_letter_code
_entity_poly.pdbx_strand_id
1 'polypeptide(L)'
;MLPLLASTPARAGDYFGFQSPTGNIHCAMYTFDGNAEARCDLRSYTPTYTKRPAGCDLDWGMAFAVGSSGKGVLACVGDTVRDPGNPVLPYGEAVSLGGISCVSAKTGMTCT
;
A
#
# COMPACT_ATOMS: atom_id res chain seq x y z
N MET A 1 -15.30 -27.18 12.91
CA MET A 1 -15.00 -26.61 12.45
C MET A 1 -14.21 -26.07 12.08
N LEU A 2 -13.80 -25.76 11.87
CA LEU A 2 -13.22 -25.16 11.41
C LEU A 2 -12.77 -24.43 10.99
N PRO A 3 -12.40 -24.19 10.86
CA PRO A 3 -12.11 -23.33 10.42
C PRO A 3 -11.46 -22.71 9.93
N LEU A 4 -11.26 -22.61 9.78
CA LEU A 4 -10.84 -21.98 9.28
C LEU A 4 -10.39 -21.46 8.64
N LEU A 5 -10.28 -21.65 8.51
CA LEU A 5 -9.98 -20.94 7.69
C LEU A 5 -9.48 -19.83 7.60
N ALA A 6 -9.43 -19.67 7.93
CA ALA A 6 -9.24 -18.37 8.14
C ALA A 6 -8.19 -17.72 7.34
N SER A 7 -7.02 -17.83 7.50
CA SER A 7 -6.03 -17.12 6.72
C SER A 7 -5.55 -17.98 5.57
N THR A 8 -5.85 -17.58 4.37
CA THR A 8 -5.24 -18.17 3.20
C THR A 8 -3.84 -17.61 3.03
N PRO A 9 -2.88 -18.45 2.67
CA PRO A 9 -1.54 -17.94 2.32
C PRO A 9 -1.62 -17.03 1.10
N ALA A 10 -0.76 -16.05 1.05
CA ALA A 10 -0.63 -15.20 -0.11
C ALA A 10 -0.17 -16.04 -1.31
N ARG A 11 -0.70 -15.75 -2.49
CA ARG A 11 -0.36 -16.44 -3.72
C ARG A 11 0.15 -15.45 -4.74
N ALA A 12 0.92 -15.93 -5.70
CA ALA A 12 1.32 -15.12 -6.84
C ALA A 12 0.06 -14.61 -7.53
N GLY A 13 0.01 -13.32 -7.80
CA GLY A 13 -1.14 -12.70 -8.43
C GLY A 13 -2.21 -12.20 -7.49
N ASP A 14 -2.03 -12.36 -6.18
CA ASP A 14 -2.96 -11.76 -5.23
C ASP A 14 -2.88 -10.24 -5.35
N TYR A 15 -4.04 -9.61 -5.24
CA TYR A 15 -4.14 -8.16 -5.29
C TYR A 15 -5.39 -7.73 -4.54
N PHE A 16 -5.27 -6.76 -3.64
CA PHE A 16 -6.44 -6.08 -3.10
C PHE A 16 -6.09 -4.65 -2.75
N GLY A 17 -7.09 -3.78 -2.88
CA GLY A 17 -6.95 -2.37 -2.58
C GLY A 17 -7.78 -1.97 -1.37
N PHE A 18 -7.40 -0.86 -0.75
CA PHE A 18 -8.15 -0.27 0.35
C PHE A 18 -7.84 1.22 0.41
N GLN A 19 -8.61 1.92 1.22
CA GLN A 19 -8.40 3.35 1.35
C GLN A 19 -8.59 3.80 2.79
N SER A 20 -8.00 4.95 3.10
CA SER A 20 -8.18 5.58 4.40
C SER A 20 -9.61 6.11 4.52
N PRO A 21 -10.12 6.32 5.75
CA PRO A 21 -11.47 6.85 5.96
C PRO A 21 -11.72 8.19 5.27
N THR A 22 -10.70 9.02 5.12
CA THR A 22 -10.84 10.31 4.44
C THR A 22 -10.83 10.19 2.92
N GLY A 23 -10.44 9.02 2.39
CA GLY A 23 -10.25 8.85 0.96
C GLY A 23 -9.01 9.52 0.41
N ASN A 24 -8.14 10.02 1.28
CA ASN A 24 -6.91 10.70 0.84
C ASN A 24 -5.77 9.74 0.53
N ILE A 25 -5.77 8.56 1.16
CA ILE A 25 -4.73 7.56 0.96
C ILE A 25 -5.38 6.33 0.35
N HIS A 26 -4.88 5.91 -0.79
CA HIS A 26 -5.32 4.71 -1.48
C HIS A 26 -4.15 3.75 -1.57
N CYS A 27 -4.36 2.53 -1.09
CA CYS A 27 -3.30 1.54 -1.03
C CYS A 27 -3.68 0.29 -1.79
N ALA A 28 -2.68 -0.46 -2.20
CA ALA A 28 -2.84 -1.80 -2.76
C ALA A 28 -1.77 -2.69 -2.17
N MET A 29 -2.14 -3.92 -1.89
CA MET A 29 -1.20 -4.97 -1.52
C MET A 29 -1.29 -6.06 -2.56
N TYR A 30 -0.14 -6.56 -3.01
CA TYR A 30 -0.11 -7.53 -4.10
C TYR A 30 1.14 -8.37 -4.03
N THR A 31 1.09 -9.50 -4.74
CA THR A 31 2.25 -10.38 -4.87
C THR A 31 2.63 -10.50 -6.34
N PHE A 32 3.93 -10.54 -6.60
CA PHE A 32 4.44 -10.92 -7.90
C PHE A 32 5.79 -11.59 -7.70
N ASP A 33 6.06 -12.60 -8.51
CA ASP A 33 7.30 -13.39 -8.41
C ASP A 33 7.55 -13.90 -6.99
N GLY A 34 6.45 -14.28 -6.29
CA GLY A 34 6.54 -14.82 -4.94
C GLY A 34 6.83 -13.79 -3.85
N ASN A 35 6.89 -12.51 -4.19
CA ASN A 35 7.15 -11.44 -3.24
C ASN A 35 5.93 -10.57 -3.04
N ALA A 36 5.73 -10.11 -1.82
CA ALA A 36 4.65 -9.19 -1.50
C ALA A 36 5.16 -7.76 -1.49
N GLU A 37 4.27 -6.85 -1.86
CA GLU A 37 4.55 -5.42 -1.83
C GLU A 37 3.28 -4.69 -1.44
N ALA A 38 3.43 -3.58 -0.71
CA ALA A 38 2.35 -2.65 -0.44
C ALA A 38 2.73 -1.30 -1.04
N ARG A 39 1.76 -0.65 -1.66
CA ARG A 39 1.94 0.68 -2.23
C ARG A 39 0.78 1.56 -1.81
N CYS A 40 1.08 2.78 -1.40
CA CYS A 40 0.06 3.76 -1.04
C CYS A 40 0.29 5.05 -1.83
N ASP A 41 -0.78 5.56 -2.41
CA ASP A 41 -0.80 6.81 -3.16
C ASP A 41 -1.59 7.83 -2.36
N LEU A 42 -1.09 9.06 -2.30
CA LEU A 42 -1.75 10.16 -1.61
C LEU A 42 -2.36 11.11 -2.62
N ARG A 43 -3.60 11.54 -2.37
CA ARG A 43 -4.26 12.52 -3.23
C ARG A 43 -3.81 13.94 -2.90
N SER A 44 -3.68 14.24 -1.63
CA SER A 44 -3.28 15.55 -1.16
C SER A 44 -2.24 15.37 -0.07
N TYR A 45 -1.13 16.08 -0.17
CA TYR A 45 -0.03 15.92 0.75
C TYR A 45 0.87 17.15 0.71
N THR A 46 1.63 17.32 1.79
CA THR A 46 2.70 18.33 1.83
C THR A 46 4.00 17.62 1.49
N PRO A 47 4.64 17.94 0.36
CA PRO A 47 5.86 17.25 -0.04
C PRO A 47 6.98 17.44 0.97
N THR A 48 7.57 16.34 1.41
CA THR A 48 8.78 16.34 2.22
C THR A 48 9.99 15.89 1.40
N TYR A 49 9.72 15.25 0.27
CA TYR A 49 10.74 14.86 -0.70
C TYR A 49 10.63 15.80 -1.88
N THR A 50 11.68 16.57 -2.12
CA THR A 50 11.67 17.60 -3.16
C THR A 50 12.62 17.28 -4.30
N LYS A 51 13.30 16.14 -4.23
CA LYS A 51 14.29 15.75 -5.23
C LYS A 51 13.84 14.49 -5.94
N ARG A 52 13.85 14.54 -7.27
CA ARG A 52 13.51 13.38 -8.10
C ARG A 52 14.40 12.19 -7.74
N PRO A 53 13.82 11.00 -7.52
CA PRO A 53 14.62 9.80 -7.35
C PRO A 53 15.49 9.53 -8.57
N ALA A 54 16.68 9.01 -8.33
CA ALA A 54 17.61 8.71 -9.42
C ALA A 54 16.97 7.71 -10.38
N GLY A 55 17.09 7.99 -11.68
CA GLY A 55 16.54 7.11 -12.71
C GLY A 55 15.04 7.15 -12.89
N CYS A 56 14.34 8.03 -12.20
CA CYS A 56 12.88 8.10 -12.31
C CYS A 56 12.48 8.98 -13.49
N ASP A 57 11.89 8.34 -14.51
CA ASP A 57 11.35 9.02 -15.68
C ASP A 57 9.82 9.14 -15.62
N LEU A 58 9.21 8.68 -14.56
CA LEU A 58 7.76 8.73 -14.36
C LEU A 58 7.44 9.73 -13.25
N ASP A 59 6.21 9.69 -12.76
CA ASP A 59 5.80 10.56 -11.67
C ASP A 59 6.41 10.08 -10.35
N TRP A 60 6.56 11.00 -9.42
CA TRP A 60 7.11 10.70 -8.12
C TRP A 60 6.59 11.71 -7.09
N GLY A 61 6.71 11.33 -5.82
CA GLY A 61 6.35 12.22 -4.72
C GLY A 61 5.02 11.91 -4.06
N MET A 62 4.10 11.26 -4.76
CA MET A 62 2.78 10.97 -4.21
C MET A 62 2.60 9.51 -3.81
N ALA A 63 3.52 8.63 -4.17
CA ALA A 63 3.38 7.20 -3.92
C ALA A 63 4.59 6.64 -3.20
N PHE A 64 4.31 5.73 -2.26
CA PHE A 64 5.33 5.06 -1.46
C PHE A 64 5.09 3.57 -1.50
N ALA A 65 6.15 2.79 -1.45
CA ALA A 65 6.05 1.34 -1.52
C ALA A 65 7.00 0.68 -0.51
N VAL A 66 6.63 -0.52 -0.07
CA VAL A 66 7.46 -1.32 0.83
C VAL A 66 7.31 -2.79 0.47
N GLY A 67 8.42 -3.50 0.44
CA GLY A 67 8.42 -4.95 0.30
C GLY A 67 8.51 -5.63 1.66
N SER A 68 8.40 -6.96 1.69
CA SER A 68 8.33 -7.72 2.94
C SER A 68 9.64 -7.69 3.73
N SER A 69 10.75 -7.35 3.12
CA SER A 69 12.06 -7.36 3.79
C SER A 69 12.80 -6.03 3.66
N GLY A 70 12.18 -5.04 3.05
CA GLY A 70 12.86 -3.80 2.73
C GLY A 70 12.33 -2.61 3.49
N LYS A 71 12.96 -1.48 3.23
CA LYS A 71 12.51 -0.19 3.72
C LYS A 71 11.45 0.38 2.78
N GLY A 72 10.64 1.27 3.30
CA GLY A 72 9.75 2.05 2.46
C GLY A 72 10.56 2.94 1.51
N VAL A 73 10.11 3.04 0.28
CA VAL A 73 10.76 3.86 -0.74
C VAL A 73 9.73 4.74 -1.43
N LEU A 74 10.21 5.86 -1.96
CA LEU A 74 9.41 6.72 -2.79
C LEU A 74 9.25 6.03 -4.14
N ALA A 75 8.01 5.78 -4.53
CA ALA A 75 7.74 5.04 -5.76
C ALA A 75 7.83 5.94 -6.98
N CYS A 76 8.38 5.39 -8.05
CA CYS A 76 8.44 6.03 -9.35
C CYS A 76 7.40 5.36 -10.23
N VAL A 77 6.26 6.03 -10.45
CA VAL A 77 5.09 5.40 -11.06
C VAL A 77 4.42 6.31 -12.06
N GLY A 78 3.85 5.72 -13.10
CA GLY A 78 3.08 6.45 -14.10
C GLY A 78 1.58 6.20 -14.03
N ASP A 79 1.15 5.44 -13.01
CA ASP A 79 -0.27 5.10 -12.82
C ASP A 79 -0.67 5.39 -11.38
N THR A 80 -1.88 5.01 -11.00
CA THR A 80 -2.33 5.15 -9.63
C THR A 80 -3.09 3.90 -9.19
N VAL A 81 -2.99 3.58 -7.90
CA VAL A 81 -3.82 2.53 -7.29
C VAL A 81 -5.11 3.09 -6.71
N ARG A 82 -5.35 4.38 -6.91
CA ARG A 82 -6.55 5.01 -6.41
C ARG A 82 -7.79 4.44 -7.09
N ASP A 83 -8.73 4.00 -6.25
CA ASP A 83 -10.00 3.48 -6.70
C ASP A 83 -11.04 3.83 -5.64
N PRO A 84 -11.98 4.75 -5.94
CA PRO A 84 -13.01 5.15 -4.96
C PRO A 84 -13.89 3.98 -4.50
N GLY A 85 -13.95 2.90 -5.27
CA GLY A 85 -14.70 1.71 -4.89
C GLY A 85 -13.98 0.78 -3.93
N ASN A 86 -12.72 1.05 -3.61
CA ASN A 86 -12.00 0.21 -2.65
C ASN A 86 -12.61 0.32 -1.26
N PRO A 87 -12.63 -0.78 -0.49
CA PRO A 87 -13.12 -0.73 0.87
C PRO A 87 -12.28 0.20 1.74
N VAL A 88 -12.95 0.84 2.69
CA VAL A 88 -12.30 1.70 3.66
C VAL A 88 -11.70 0.81 4.76
N LEU A 89 -10.44 1.09 5.10
CA LEU A 89 -9.81 0.47 6.27
C LEU A 89 -10.01 1.42 7.45
N PRO A 90 -10.88 1.07 8.40
CA PRO A 90 -11.17 1.97 9.52
C PRO A 90 -9.94 2.23 10.37
N TYR A 91 -9.92 3.38 11.03
CA TYR A 91 -8.85 3.70 11.96
C TYR A 91 -8.69 2.61 13.02
N GLY A 92 -7.45 2.22 13.27
CA GLY A 92 -7.13 1.18 14.23
C GLY A 92 -7.12 -0.21 13.67
N GLU A 93 -7.58 -0.40 12.44
CA GLU A 93 -7.59 -1.73 11.81
C GLU A 93 -6.40 -1.93 10.91
N ALA A 94 -6.10 -3.19 10.66
CA ALA A 94 -4.94 -3.57 9.86
C ALA A 94 -5.32 -4.62 8.83
N VAL A 95 -4.59 -4.64 7.73
CA VAL A 95 -4.64 -5.70 6.73
C VAL A 95 -3.23 -6.19 6.47
N SER A 96 -3.09 -7.45 6.11
CA SER A 96 -1.78 -8.05 5.92
C SER A 96 -1.73 -8.91 4.67
N LEU A 97 -0.56 -9.00 4.08
CA LEU A 97 -0.30 -9.87 2.94
C LEU A 97 1.20 -10.16 2.90
N GLY A 98 1.56 -11.44 2.91
CA GLY A 98 2.94 -11.86 2.66
C GLY A 98 3.99 -11.26 3.56
N GLY A 99 3.69 -11.08 4.84
CA GLY A 99 4.63 -10.52 5.80
C GLY A 99 4.58 -9.01 5.92
N ILE A 100 3.73 -8.34 5.13
CA ILE A 100 3.53 -6.90 5.23
C ILE A 100 2.19 -6.65 5.91
N SER A 101 2.16 -5.66 6.80
CA SER A 101 0.94 -5.23 7.48
C SER A 101 0.78 -3.73 7.31
N CYS A 102 -0.43 -3.30 6.95
CA CYS A 102 -0.78 -1.89 6.87
C CYS A 102 -1.81 -1.59 7.96
N VAL A 103 -1.58 -0.54 8.72
CA VAL A 103 -2.45 -0.10 9.83
C VAL A 103 -2.96 1.29 9.52
N SER A 104 -4.28 1.47 9.66
CA SER A 104 -4.92 2.76 9.45
C SER A 104 -4.97 3.55 10.74
N ALA A 105 -4.60 4.82 10.69
CA ALA A 105 -4.68 5.73 11.83
C ALA A 105 -5.01 7.13 11.34
N LYS A 106 -5.43 7.99 12.26
CA LYS A 106 -5.74 9.38 11.90
C LYS A 106 -4.51 10.11 11.39
N THR A 107 -3.33 9.67 11.81
CA THR A 107 -2.06 10.25 11.37
C THR A 107 -1.60 9.76 10.01
N GLY A 108 -2.26 8.73 9.47
CA GLY A 108 -1.94 8.19 8.16
C GLY A 108 -1.94 6.68 8.13
N MET A 109 -1.39 6.13 7.06
CA MET A 109 -1.30 4.69 6.86
C MET A 109 0.14 4.25 7.07
N THR A 110 0.35 3.24 7.90
CA THR A 110 1.69 2.70 8.16
C THR A 110 1.75 1.27 7.66
N CYS A 111 2.62 1.01 6.72
CA CYS A 111 2.85 -0.32 6.17
C CYS A 111 4.27 -0.77 6.54
N THR A 112 4.38 -1.92 7.14
CA THR A 112 5.69 -2.47 7.56
C THR A 112 5.82 -3.94 7.24
#